data_adad5aefa245b0f6becadeb645cc2c91
#
_entry.id   adad5aefa245b0f6becadeb645cc2c91
#
_cell.length_a   1.000
_cell.length_b   1.000
_cell.length_c   1.000
_cell.angle_alpha   90.00
_cell.angle_beta   90.00
_cell.angle_gamma   90.00
#
_symmetry.space_group_name_H-M   'P 1'
#
loop_
_entity.id
_entity.type
_entity.pdbx_description
1 polymer ?
#
loop_
_entity_poly.entity_id
_entity_poly.type
_entity_poly.pdbx_seq_one_letter_code
_entity_poly.pdbx_strand_id
1 'polypeptide(L)'
;MTQKNLLFTFIFLITINLAYAEQQVKASYYSNKLQGRHTSDGGKYHPDSLTCAHRYLPFGTILKVVNPKNEKEVIVKVTDRGPFSRNLSIDLSYSAAKELDIIRQGIASVQIIMLDNTPLEVPCLIPIPTPIIIIQNIRVIINKFMDKKQTSD
;
A
#
# COMPACT_ATOMS: atom_id res chain seq x y z
N MET A 1 -26.44 -26.97 8.45
CA MET A 1 -25.01 -26.63 8.27
C MET A 1 -24.28 -27.22 9.46
N THR A 2 -23.41 -28.19 9.23
CA THR A 2 -22.74 -28.89 10.32
C THR A 2 -21.64 -28.02 10.91
N GLN A 3 -21.48 -28.08 12.23
CA GLN A 3 -20.49 -27.31 13.00
C GLN A 3 -19.05 -27.41 12.45
N LYS A 4 -18.74 -28.51 11.75
CA LYS A 4 -17.46 -28.72 11.05
C LYS A 4 -17.23 -27.75 9.88
N ASN A 5 -18.29 -27.38 9.12
CA ASN A 5 -18.16 -26.46 8.00
C ASN A 5 -17.95 -25.02 8.47
N LEU A 6 -18.48 -24.64 9.63
CA LEU A 6 -18.27 -23.32 10.23
C LEU A 6 -16.82 -23.16 10.71
N LEU A 7 -16.24 -24.21 11.29
CA LEU A 7 -14.85 -24.22 11.74
C LEU A 7 -13.88 -24.10 10.54
N PHE A 8 -14.15 -24.81 9.44
CA PHE A 8 -13.34 -24.76 8.21
C PHE A 8 -13.38 -23.37 7.55
N THR A 9 -14.55 -22.73 7.50
CA THR A 9 -14.65 -21.36 6.96
C THR A 9 -13.96 -20.35 7.85
N PHE A 10 -13.97 -20.53 9.17
CA PHE A 10 -13.29 -19.63 10.11
C PHE A 10 -11.76 -19.76 10.00
N ILE A 11 -11.24 -21.00 9.88
CA ILE A 11 -9.82 -21.28 9.66
C ILE A 11 -9.37 -20.73 8.29
N PHE A 12 -10.17 -20.88 7.23
CA PHE A 12 -9.89 -20.36 5.91
C PHE A 12 -9.85 -18.82 5.87
N LEU A 13 -10.74 -18.15 6.61
CA LEU A 13 -10.72 -16.68 6.74
C LEU A 13 -9.50 -16.17 7.53
N ILE A 14 -9.01 -16.92 8.52
CA ILE A 14 -7.81 -16.57 9.28
C ILE A 14 -6.56 -16.73 8.41
N THR A 15 -6.50 -17.75 7.55
CA THR A 15 -5.32 -18.00 6.69
C THR A 15 -5.17 -16.94 5.59
N ILE A 16 -6.24 -16.31 5.12
CA ILE A 16 -6.18 -15.24 4.12
C ILE A 16 -5.49 -13.98 4.69
N ASN A 17 -5.61 -13.71 5.99
CA ASN A 17 -4.98 -12.55 6.61
C ASN A 17 -3.46 -12.70 6.85
N LEU A 18 -2.90 -13.91 6.77
CA LEU A 18 -1.45 -14.13 6.95
C LEU A 18 -0.63 -13.98 5.65
N ALA A 19 -1.28 -13.80 4.50
CA ALA A 19 -0.61 -13.82 3.20
C ALA A 19 -0.06 -12.47 2.72
N TYR A 20 -0.26 -11.37 3.44
CA TYR A 20 0.45 -10.12 3.20
C TYR A 20 1.84 -10.19 3.82
N ALA A 21 2.70 -11.05 3.26
CA ALA A 21 4.12 -11.00 3.56
C ALA A 21 4.65 -9.65 3.04
N GLU A 22 4.77 -8.67 3.93
CA GLU A 22 5.40 -7.39 3.64
C GLU A 22 6.82 -7.64 3.14
N GLN A 23 7.03 -7.47 1.85
CA GLN A 23 8.32 -7.74 1.22
C GLN A 23 9.33 -6.70 1.68
N GLN A 24 10.29 -7.12 2.49
CA GLN A 24 11.41 -6.28 2.90
C GLN A 24 12.42 -6.18 1.75
N VAL A 25 12.85 -4.97 1.47
CA VAL A 25 13.86 -4.64 0.47
C VAL A 25 15.02 -3.88 1.10
N LYS A 26 16.18 -3.84 0.42
CA LYS A 26 17.32 -3.06 0.90
C LYS A 26 17.27 -1.65 0.32
N ALA A 27 17.39 -0.67 1.22
CA ALA A 27 17.50 0.75 0.92
C ALA A 27 18.91 1.25 1.23
N SER A 28 19.40 2.18 0.40
CA SER A 28 20.53 3.06 0.68
C SER A 28 20.08 4.52 0.56
N TYR A 29 21.01 5.46 0.62
CA TYR A 29 20.67 6.86 0.48
C TYR A 29 21.77 7.65 -0.25
N TYR A 30 21.37 8.77 -0.85
CA TYR A 30 22.28 9.69 -1.54
C TYR A 30 23.17 10.47 -0.58
N SER A 31 24.44 10.64 -0.97
CA SER A 31 25.34 11.56 -0.27
C SER A 31 24.90 13.02 -0.46
N ASN A 32 25.07 13.85 0.58
CA ASN A 32 24.85 15.29 0.53
C ASN A 32 25.69 15.97 -0.58
N LYS A 33 26.83 15.36 -0.96
CA LYS A 33 27.71 15.88 -2.03
C LYS A 33 27.04 15.90 -3.41
N LEU A 34 25.89 15.23 -3.57
CA LEU A 34 25.14 15.17 -4.83
C LEU A 34 24.13 16.32 -4.96
N GLN A 35 24.07 17.24 -4.03
CA GLN A 35 23.16 18.40 -4.08
C GLN A 35 23.30 19.15 -5.41
N GLY A 36 22.16 19.46 -6.04
CA GLY A 36 22.07 20.18 -7.29
C GLY A 36 22.32 19.32 -8.55
N ARG A 37 22.69 18.04 -8.40
CA ARG A 37 22.80 17.11 -9.52
C ARG A 37 21.43 16.86 -10.15
N HIS A 38 21.39 16.75 -11.49
CA HIS A 38 20.14 16.44 -12.19
C HIS A 38 19.63 15.05 -11.82
N THR A 39 18.34 14.97 -11.62
CA THR A 39 17.57 13.73 -11.44
C THR A 39 16.95 13.29 -12.76
N SER A 40 16.60 12.02 -12.90
CA SER A 40 16.12 11.47 -14.17
C SER A 40 14.72 11.97 -14.57
N ASP A 41 13.98 12.58 -13.65
CA ASP A 41 12.70 13.27 -13.94
C ASP A 41 12.88 14.69 -14.51
N GLY A 42 14.13 15.15 -14.70
CA GLY A 42 14.48 16.49 -15.18
C GLY A 42 14.70 17.54 -14.10
N GLY A 43 14.47 17.19 -12.82
CA GLY A 43 14.69 18.06 -11.68
C GLY A 43 16.13 18.10 -11.20
N LYS A 44 16.31 18.55 -9.96
CA LYS A 44 17.60 18.55 -9.25
C LYS A 44 17.46 17.90 -7.88
N TYR A 45 18.46 17.14 -7.49
CA TYR A 45 18.52 16.53 -6.18
C TYR A 45 18.73 17.57 -5.08
N HIS A 46 17.91 17.50 -4.06
CA HIS A 46 18.03 18.27 -2.82
C HIS A 46 18.07 17.30 -1.63
N PRO A 47 19.11 17.36 -0.79
CA PRO A 47 19.23 16.49 0.38
C PRO A 47 18.07 16.59 1.35
N ASP A 48 17.48 17.79 1.48
CA ASP A 48 16.37 18.09 2.40
C ASP A 48 14.98 17.74 1.84
N SER A 49 14.91 17.31 0.57
CA SER A 49 13.65 16.87 -0.04
C SER A 49 13.36 15.42 0.30
N LEU A 50 12.10 15.08 0.50
CA LEU A 50 11.66 13.69 0.71
C LEU A 50 11.44 13.00 -0.63
N THR A 51 12.54 12.56 -1.25
CA THR A 51 12.56 11.93 -2.57
C THR A 51 13.35 10.63 -2.58
N CYS A 52 13.18 9.84 -3.63
CA CYS A 52 13.93 8.61 -3.81
C CYS A 52 14.20 8.30 -5.27
N ALA A 53 15.17 7.41 -5.53
CA ALA A 53 15.32 6.72 -6.79
C ALA A 53 14.73 5.31 -6.71
N HIS A 54 14.07 4.90 -7.79
CA HIS A 54 13.61 3.54 -8.01
C HIS A 54 13.76 3.15 -9.49
N ARG A 55 14.11 1.85 -9.76
CA ARG A 55 14.45 1.42 -11.12
C ARG A 55 13.27 1.48 -12.08
N TYR A 56 12.10 1.05 -11.64
CA TYR A 56 10.98 0.74 -12.52
C TYR A 56 9.72 1.56 -12.24
N LEU A 57 9.52 2.03 -10.98
CA LEU A 57 8.31 2.78 -10.64
C LEU A 57 8.24 4.09 -11.42
N PRO A 58 7.06 4.53 -11.89
CA PRO A 58 6.89 5.81 -12.57
C PRO A 58 7.41 6.98 -11.73
N PHE A 59 7.93 8.02 -12.40
CA PHE A 59 8.23 9.28 -11.73
C PHE A 59 6.95 9.88 -11.15
N GLY A 60 7.06 10.48 -9.96
CA GLY A 60 5.90 11.01 -9.24
C GLY A 60 5.20 10.01 -8.34
N THR A 61 5.49 8.71 -8.45
CA THR A 61 4.93 7.70 -7.52
C THR A 61 5.28 8.06 -6.08
N ILE A 62 4.28 8.03 -5.21
CA ILE A 62 4.45 8.26 -3.77
C ILE A 62 4.59 6.92 -3.06
N LEU A 63 5.63 6.80 -2.27
CA LEU A 63 5.95 5.61 -1.51
C LEU A 63 5.98 5.94 -0.02
N LYS A 64 5.34 5.13 0.80
CA LYS A 64 5.56 5.04 2.23
C LYS A 64 6.67 4.03 2.46
N VAL A 65 7.75 4.45 3.08
CA VAL A 65 8.88 3.60 3.44
C VAL A 65 8.90 3.45 4.95
N VAL A 66 8.98 2.22 5.43
CA VAL A 66 8.95 1.88 6.86
C VAL A 66 10.23 1.14 7.23
N ASN A 67 10.85 1.52 8.32
CA ASN A 67 11.96 0.78 8.91
C ASN A 67 11.41 -0.19 9.97
N PRO A 68 11.39 -1.51 9.72
CA PRO A 68 10.76 -2.47 10.61
C PRO A 68 11.49 -2.67 11.95
N LYS A 69 12.70 -2.11 12.10
CA LYS A 69 13.47 -2.20 13.35
C LYS A 69 13.04 -1.19 14.41
N ASN A 70 12.53 -0.04 13.99
CA ASN A 70 12.19 1.07 14.89
C ASN A 70 10.83 1.68 14.59
N GLU A 71 10.08 1.09 13.65
CA GLU A 71 8.73 1.48 13.22
C GLU A 71 8.63 2.92 12.67
N LYS A 72 9.78 3.58 12.43
CA LYS A 72 9.80 4.89 11.79
C LYS A 72 9.40 4.78 10.33
N GLU A 73 8.64 5.74 9.85
CA GLU A 73 8.15 5.80 8.49
C GLU A 73 8.38 7.17 7.86
N VAL A 74 8.51 7.19 6.54
CA VAL A 74 8.63 8.41 5.75
C VAL A 74 7.90 8.25 4.42
N ILE A 75 7.29 9.32 3.95
CA ILE A 75 6.66 9.39 2.62
C ILE A 75 7.64 10.05 1.67
N VAL A 76 7.95 9.39 0.55
CA VAL A 76 8.90 9.86 -0.46
C VAL A 76 8.31 9.81 -1.85
N LYS A 77 8.78 10.70 -2.74
CA LYS A 77 8.39 10.75 -4.15
C LYS A 77 9.50 10.18 -5.02
N VAL A 78 9.16 9.35 -5.98
CA VAL A 78 10.11 8.85 -7.00
C VAL A 78 10.44 9.96 -7.99
N THR A 79 11.72 10.39 -8.02
CA THR A 79 12.21 11.46 -8.90
C THR A 79 13.42 11.02 -9.72
N ASP A 80 14.04 9.89 -9.38
CA ASP A 80 15.26 9.47 -10.05
C ASP A 80 15.26 7.98 -10.38
N ARG A 81 16.24 7.54 -11.21
CA ARG A 81 16.47 6.15 -11.56
C ARG A 81 17.66 5.58 -10.79
N GLY A 82 17.49 4.37 -10.32
CA GLY A 82 18.45 3.64 -9.51
C GLY A 82 17.74 2.94 -8.35
N PRO A 83 18.48 2.36 -7.41
CA PRO A 83 19.92 2.03 -7.49
C PRO A 83 20.23 1.00 -8.58
N PHE A 84 21.41 1.08 -9.21
CA PHE A 84 21.84 0.10 -10.22
C PHE A 84 22.55 -1.11 -9.61
N SER A 85 22.85 -1.07 -8.32
CA SER A 85 23.35 -2.22 -7.57
C SER A 85 22.28 -3.30 -7.45
N ARG A 86 22.62 -4.56 -7.75
CA ARG A 86 21.68 -5.68 -7.75
C ARG A 86 21.02 -5.94 -6.37
N ASN A 87 21.71 -5.58 -5.30
CA ASN A 87 21.29 -5.86 -3.92
C ASN A 87 20.46 -4.74 -3.28
N LEU A 88 20.26 -3.62 -4.00
CA LEU A 88 19.51 -2.47 -3.51
C LEU A 88 18.26 -2.27 -4.36
N SER A 89 17.17 -1.85 -3.75
CA SER A 89 15.88 -1.62 -4.43
C SER A 89 15.50 -0.15 -4.49
N ILE A 90 15.94 0.64 -3.52
CA ILE A 90 15.60 2.06 -3.40
C ILE A 90 16.79 2.85 -2.86
N ASP A 91 17.01 4.06 -3.40
CA ASP A 91 17.93 5.05 -2.85
C ASP A 91 17.12 6.25 -2.33
N LEU A 92 17.24 6.52 -1.05
CA LEU A 92 16.52 7.59 -0.38
C LEU A 92 17.30 8.91 -0.42
N SER A 93 16.63 10.04 -0.35
CA SER A 93 17.28 11.30 -0.04
C SER A 93 17.88 11.25 1.37
N TYR A 94 18.83 12.16 1.66
CA TYR A 94 19.46 12.20 2.96
C TYR A 94 18.46 12.46 4.10
N SER A 95 17.51 13.38 3.88
CA SER A 95 16.47 13.71 4.85
C SER A 95 15.57 12.51 5.13
N ALA A 96 15.12 11.81 4.09
CA ALA A 96 14.31 10.60 4.24
C ALA A 96 15.05 9.50 5.02
N ALA A 97 16.33 9.29 4.73
CA ALA A 97 17.16 8.33 5.45
C ALA A 97 17.39 8.73 6.92
N LYS A 98 17.46 10.03 7.20
CA LYS A 98 17.56 10.58 8.56
C LYS A 98 16.26 10.34 9.34
N GLU A 99 15.10 10.56 8.75
CA GLU A 99 13.80 10.28 9.38
C GLU A 99 13.64 8.80 9.73
N LEU A 100 14.07 7.90 8.85
CA LEU A 100 14.06 6.46 9.10
C LEU A 100 15.14 5.97 10.07
N ASP A 101 16.08 6.86 10.46
CA ASP A 101 17.22 6.54 11.32
C ASP A 101 18.13 5.44 10.76
N ILE A 102 18.43 5.53 9.46
CA ILE A 102 19.31 4.56 8.77
C ILE A 102 20.67 5.14 8.37
N ILE A 103 20.93 6.42 8.64
CA ILE A 103 22.19 7.09 8.26
C ILE A 103 23.43 6.35 8.77
N ARG A 104 23.42 5.90 10.02
CA ARG A 104 24.56 5.21 10.64
C ARG A 104 24.84 3.83 10.04
N GLN A 105 23.81 3.20 9.49
CA GLN A 105 23.89 1.85 8.91
C GLN A 105 24.32 1.88 7.43
N GLY A 106 24.08 2.97 6.72
CA GLY A 106 24.32 3.12 5.28
C GLY A 106 23.34 2.34 4.42
N ILE A 107 23.12 1.05 4.73
CA ILE A 107 22.17 0.16 4.07
C ILE A 107 21.28 -0.45 5.15
N ALA A 108 19.97 -0.40 4.93
CA ALA A 108 18.98 -0.96 5.85
C ALA A 108 17.91 -1.78 5.09
N SER A 109 17.32 -2.75 5.80
CA SER A 109 16.09 -3.38 5.31
C SER A 109 14.91 -2.49 5.63
N VAL A 110 14.07 -2.21 4.64
CA VAL A 110 12.87 -1.39 4.76
C VAL A 110 11.69 -2.07 4.06
N GLN A 111 10.49 -1.70 4.43
CA GLN A 111 9.27 -2.05 3.73
C GLN A 111 8.85 -0.88 2.85
N ILE A 112 8.37 -1.16 1.63
CA ILE A 112 7.90 -0.16 0.69
C ILE A 112 6.42 -0.43 0.40
N ILE A 113 5.59 0.58 0.61
CA ILE A 113 4.16 0.56 0.33
C ILE A 113 3.89 1.66 -0.68
N MET A 114 3.35 1.32 -1.85
CA MET A 114 2.87 2.33 -2.79
C MET A 114 1.60 2.94 -2.25
N LEU A 115 1.60 4.28 -2.15
CA LEU A 115 0.39 5.02 -1.88
C LEU A 115 -0.23 5.35 -3.24
N ASP A 116 -1.38 4.76 -3.51
CA ASP A 116 -2.12 5.06 -4.73
C ASP A 116 -2.42 6.55 -4.78
N ASN A 117 -1.79 7.23 -5.76
CA ASN A 117 -2.12 8.61 -6.11
C ASN A 117 -3.41 8.68 -6.96
N THR A 118 -4.19 7.62 -7.03
CA THR A 118 -5.55 7.79 -7.51
C THR A 118 -6.18 8.82 -6.58
N PRO A 119 -6.59 10.01 -7.09
CA PRO A 119 -7.55 10.80 -6.36
C PRO A 119 -8.59 9.78 -5.92
N LEU A 120 -8.92 9.75 -4.63
CA LEU A 120 -10.13 9.05 -4.22
C LEU A 120 -11.19 9.60 -5.16
N GLU A 121 -11.43 8.91 -6.29
CA GLU A 121 -12.73 8.97 -6.90
C GLU A 121 -13.61 8.46 -5.78
N VAL A 122 -14.06 9.42 -4.97
CA VAL A 122 -15.25 9.22 -4.14
C VAL A 122 -16.23 8.75 -5.17
N PRO A 123 -16.58 7.43 -5.21
CA PRO A 123 -17.56 6.97 -6.19
C PRO A 123 -18.71 7.92 -5.94
N CYS A 124 -19.04 8.73 -6.95
CA CYS A 124 -20.11 9.72 -6.93
C CYS A 124 -21.26 9.05 -6.20
N LEU A 125 -21.37 9.33 -4.91
CA LEU A 125 -22.41 8.89 -4.00
C LEU A 125 -23.25 7.77 -4.63
N ILE A 126 -22.82 6.51 -4.52
CA ILE A 126 -23.78 5.43 -4.52
C ILE A 126 -24.66 5.81 -3.32
N PRO A 127 -25.89 6.28 -3.53
CA PRO A 127 -26.73 6.66 -2.41
C PRO A 127 -26.75 5.43 -1.50
N ILE A 128 -26.22 5.58 -0.30
CA ILE A 128 -26.31 4.52 0.72
C ILE A 128 -27.80 4.17 0.72
N PRO A 129 -28.17 2.93 0.32
CA PRO A 129 -29.57 2.60 0.19
C PRO A 129 -30.22 2.92 1.52
N THR A 130 -31.16 3.87 1.50
CA THR A 130 -31.86 4.27 2.72
C THR A 130 -32.41 3.02 3.37
N PRO A 131 -32.51 2.95 4.71
CA PRO A 131 -33.03 1.76 5.40
C PRO A 131 -34.37 1.28 4.82
N ILE A 132 -35.12 2.17 4.20
CA ILE A 132 -36.38 1.87 3.49
C ILE A 132 -36.12 0.97 2.25
N ILE A 133 -35.08 1.24 1.45
CA ILE A 133 -34.73 0.43 0.26
C ILE A 133 -34.22 -0.94 0.69
N ILE A 134 -33.47 -1.03 1.77
CA ILE A 134 -33.00 -2.32 2.33
C ILE A 134 -34.19 -3.16 2.79
N ILE A 135 -35.16 -2.56 3.50
CA ILE A 135 -36.36 -3.24 3.99
C ILE A 135 -37.22 -3.72 2.81
N GLN A 136 -37.38 -2.90 1.76
CA GLN A 136 -38.13 -3.31 0.57
C GLN A 136 -37.47 -4.48 -0.17
N ASN A 137 -36.15 -4.48 -0.32
CA ASN A 137 -35.41 -5.55 -0.97
C ASN A 137 -35.51 -6.87 -0.16
N ILE A 138 -35.43 -6.78 1.16
CA ILE A 138 -35.60 -7.94 2.06
C ILE A 138 -37.02 -8.49 1.95
N ARG A 139 -38.04 -7.64 1.86
CA ARG A 139 -39.45 -8.05 1.74
C ARG A 139 -39.72 -8.77 0.42
N VAL A 140 -39.11 -8.31 -0.68
CA VAL A 140 -39.20 -8.99 -2.00
C VAL A 140 -38.52 -10.37 -1.95
N ILE A 141 -37.39 -10.49 -1.29
CA ILE A 141 -36.69 -11.77 -1.16
C ILE A 141 -37.49 -12.76 -0.31
N ILE A 142 -38.09 -12.30 0.81
CA ILE A 142 -38.91 -13.13 1.68
C ILE A 142 -40.17 -13.62 0.94
N ASN A 143 -40.85 -12.74 0.20
CA ASN A 143 -42.05 -13.13 -0.57
C ASN A 143 -41.71 -14.16 -1.64
N LYS A 144 -40.59 -13.99 -2.35
CA LYS A 144 -40.13 -14.95 -3.36
C LYS A 144 -39.73 -16.32 -2.79
N PHE A 145 -39.33 -16.36 -1.53
CA PHE A 145 -39.06 -17.59 -0.78
C PHE A 145 -40.34 -18.26 -0.30
N MET A 146 -41.34 -17.49 0.09
CA MET A 146 -42.64 -18.02 0.58
C MET A 146 -43.46 -18.59 -0.58
N ASP A 147 -43.48 -17.92 -1.75
CA ASP A 147 -44.19 -18.42 -2.94
C ASP A 147 -43.62 -19.76 -3.47
N LYS A 148 -42.29 -19.95 -3.33
CA LYS A 148 -41.63 -21.20 -3.73
C LYS A 148 -42.00 -22.38 -2.83
N LYS A 149 -42.51 -22.15 -1.66
CA LYS A 149 -42.89 -23.21 -0.69
C LYS A 149 -44.33 -23.64 -0.86
N GLN A 150 -45.19 -22.83 -1.52
CA GLN A 150 -46.60 -23.16 -1.79
C GLN A 150 -46.82 -23.96 -3.10
N THR A 151 -45.82 -24.07 -3.96
CA THR A 151 -45.92 -24.82 -5.24
C THR A 151 -45.28 -26.21 -5.18
N SER A 152 -44.98 -26.71 -3.98
CA SER A 152 -44.30 -28.00 -3.74
C SER A 152 -45.14 -28.99 -2.91
N ASP A 153 -46.46 -28.78 -2.83
CA ASP A 153 -47.43 -29.74 -2.28
C ASP A 153 -48.36 -30.28 -3.39
#